data_876ede1fc3f1993455f08d90035c9683
#
_entry.id   876ede1fc3f1993455f08d90035c9683
#
_cell.length_a   1.000
_cell.length_b   1.000
_cell.length_c   1.000
_cell.angle_alpha   90.00
_cell.angle_beta   90.00
_cell.angle_gamma   90.00
#
_symmetry.space_group_name_H-M   'P 1'
#
loop_
_entity.id
_entity.type
_entity.pdbx_description
1 polymer ?
#
loop_
_entity_poly.entity_id
_entity_poly.type
_entity_poly.pdbx_seq_one_letter_code
_entity_poly.pdbx_strand_id
1 'polypeptide(L)'
;MSEMGNRIKKRRQQLKLTMEELATAVGYSSATRKTIIFNIENGKNDILLSRLPVFANVLKTNIYYLLGMTENDSLTDQEVISLMDQTSTESIENTVSDKA
;
A
#
# COMPACT_ATOMS: atom_id res chain seq x y z
N MET A 1 1.37 -13.39 -12.08
CA MET A 1 1.96 -12.74 -10.91
C MET A 1 1.19 -11.48 -10.59
N SER A 2 1.00 -11.22 -9.31
CA SER A 2 0.30 -10.03 -8.86
C SER A 2 1.27 -8.85 -8.81
N GLU A 3 0.90 -7.72 -9.38
CA GLU A 3 1.71 -6.52 -9.27
C GLU A 3 1.80 -6.06 -7.81
N MET A 4 0.71 -6.15 -7.05
CA MET A 4 0.72 -5.81 -5.63
C MET A 4 1.67 -6.72 -4.87
N GLY A 5 1.65 -8.01 -5.13
CA GLY A 5 2.58 -8.96 -4.51
C GLY A 5 4.02 -8.62 -4.81
N ASN A 6 4.33 -8.25 -6.04
CA ASN A 6 5.68 -7.84 -6.43
C ASN A 6 6.12 -6.57 -5.70
N ARG A 7 5.22 -5.61 -5.55
CA ARG A 7 5.53 -4.35 -4.86
C ARG A 7 5.75 -4.58 -3.36
N ILE A 8 4.95 -5.46 -2.76
CA ILE A 8 5.13 -5.85 -1.35
C ILE A 8 6.50 -6.51 -1.18
N LYS A 9 6.82 -7.46 -2.04
CA LYS A 9 8.11 -8.16 -1.98
C LYS A 9 9.27 -7.18 -2.12
N LYS A 10 9.18 -6.29 -3.09
CA LYS A 10 10.22 -5.28 -3.34
C LYS A 10 10.46 -4.43 -2.10
N ARG A 11 9.40 -3.88 -1.51
CA ARG A 11 9.55 -3.05 -0.31
C ARG A 11 10.08 -3.85 0.87
N ARG A 12 9.57 -5.07 1.04
CA ARG A 12 10.06 -5.94 2.11
C ARG A 12 11.57 -6.14 2.00
N GLN A 13 12.04 -6.44 0.80
CA GLN A 13 13.47 -6.68 0.56
C GLN A 13 14.29 -5.41 0.74
N GLN A 14 13.78 -4.25 0.31
CA GLN A 14 14.43 -2.96 0.51
C GLN A 14 14.61 -2.65 2.00
N LEU A 15 13.65 -3.05 2.83
CA LEU A 15 13.70 -2.85 4.27
C LEU A 15 14.42 -4.00 4.98
N LYS A 16 14.89 -5.00 4.24
CA LYS A 16 15.61 -6.15 4.77
C LYS A 16 14.80 -6.95 5.78
N LEU A 17 13.50 -7.04 5.55
CA LEU A 17 12.60 -7.84 6.37
C LEU A 17 12.45 -9.23 5.79
N THR A 18 12.40 -10.24 6.67
CA THR A 18 12.01 -11.58 6.27
C THR A 18 10.49 -11.63 6.10
N MET A 19 10.00 -12.67 5.41
CA MET A 19 8.55 -12.89 5.29
C MET A 19 7.90 -13.05 6.66
N GLU A 20 8.58 -13.75 7.57
CA GLU A 20 8.08 -13.96 8.91
C GLU A 20 8.02 -12.67 9.71
N GLU A 21 9.05 -11.82 9.58
CA GLU A 21 9.06 -10.52 10.22
C GLU A 21 7.93 -9.64 9.71
N LEU A 22 7.72 -9.61 8.40
CA LEU A 22 6.63 -8.84 7.83
C LEU A 22 5.29 -9.37 8.32
N ALA A 23 5.10 -10.69 8.31
CA ALA A 23 3.86 -11.31 8.76
C ALA A 23 3.53 -10.91 10.18
N THR A 24 4.51 -10.99 11.07
CA THR A 24 4.32 -10.61 12.47
C THR A 24 3.98 -9.13 12.59
N ALA A 25 4.69 -8.29 11.86
CA ALA A 25 4.50 -6.84 11.93
C ALA A 25 3.10 -6.40 11.47
N VAL A 26 2.53 -7.10 10.48
CA VAL A 26 1.18 -6.76 9.99
C VAL A 26 0.07 -7.49 10.74
N GLY A 27 0.42 -8.26 11.77
CA GLY A 27 -0.57 -8.81 12.69
C GLY A 27 -0.95 -10.28 12.50
N TYR A 28 -0.25 -11.02 11.66
CA TYR A 28 -0.47 -12.46 11.57
C TYR A 28 0.28 -13.16 12.70
N SER A 29 -0.42 -13.99 13.45
CA SER A 29 0.18 -14.66 14.60
C SER A 29 0.19 -16.18 14.49
N SER A 30 -0.37 -16.74 13.43
CA SER A 30 -0.43 -18.19 13.26
C SER A 30 0.95 -18.77 12.92
N ALA A 31 1.08 -20.08 13.10
CA ALA A 31 2.32 -20.77 12.71
C ALA A 31 2.56 -20.74 11.21
N THR A 32 1.52 -20.46 10.40
CA THR A 32 1.61 -20.40 8.95
C THR A 32 1.76 -18.97 8.42
N ARG A 33 2.09 -18.01 9.28
CA ARG A 33 2.15 -16.60 8.89
C ARG A 33 3.14 -16.35 7.74
N LYS A 34 4.27 -17.03 7.73
CA LYS A 34 5.25 -16.90 6.64
C LYS A 34 4.63 -17.34 5.31
N THR A 35 3.91 -18.44 5.32
CA THR A 35 3.23 -18.97 4.13
C THR A 35 2.16 -17.98 3.62
N ILE A 36 1.48 -17.30 4.52
CA ILE A 36 0.51 -16.27 4.14
C ILE A 36 1.19 -15.17 3.32
N ILE A 37 2.32 -14.67 3.80
CA ILE A 37 3.07 -13.63 3.09
C ILE A 37 3.59 -14.17 1.75
N PHE A 38 4.13 -15.38 1.74
CA PHE A 38 4.60 -16.00 0.50
C PHE A 38 3.48 -16.05 -0.55
N ASN A 39 2.29 -16.47 -0.14
CA ASN A 39 1.16 -16.56 -1.05
C ASN A 39 0.69 -15.19 -1.53
N ILE A 40 0.72 -14.19 -0.68
CA ILE A 40 0.38 -12.82 -1.06
C ILE A 40 1.38 -12.29 -2.09
N GLU A 41 2.66 -12.48 -1.83
CA GLU A 41 3.71 -11.99 -2.75
C GLU A 41 3.67 -12.68 -4.10
N ASN A 42 3.19 -13.91 -4.13
CA ASN A 42 3.08 -14.68 -5.39
C ASN A 42 1.71 -14.58 -6.04
N GLY A 43 0.82 -13.75 -5.50
CA GLY A 43 -0.48 -13.50 -6.10
C GLY A 43 -1.50 -14.61 -5.90
N LYS A 44 -1.23 -15.54 -4.98
CA LYS A 44 -2.15 -16.66 -4.68
C LYS A 44 -3.22 -16.26 -3.68
N ASN A 45 -2.94 -15.31 -2.82
CA ASN A 45 -3.87 -14.78 -1.83
C ASN A 45 -3.94 -13.28 -1.96
N ASP A 46 -5.12 -12.72 -1.74
CA ASP A 46 -5.31 -11.28 -1.68
C ASP A 46 -5.15 -10.79 -0.25
N ILE A 47 -4.87 -9.50 -0.11
CA ILE A 47 -4.86 -8.84 1.19
C ILE A 47 -6.26 -8.32 1.46
N LEU A 48 -6.76 -8.58 2.67
CA LEU A 48 -8.00 -7.94 3.10
C LEU A 48 -7.84 -6.42 3.06
N LEU A 49 -8.86 -5.74 2.55
CA LEU A 49 -8.82 -4.29 2.41
C LEU A 49 -8.48 -3.61 3.73
N SER A 50 -9.01 -4.13 4.84
CA SER A 50 -8.74 -3.58 6.16
C SER A 50 -7.28 -3.72 6.59
N ARG A 51 -6.53 -4.63 6.01
CA ARG A 51 -5.12 -4.82 6.36
C ARG A 51 -4.18 -4.04 5.44
N LEU A 52 -4.67 -3.55 4.33
CA LEU A 52 -3.84 -2.85 3.35
C LEU A 52 -3.12 -1.64 3.94
N PRO A 53 -3.77 -0.77 4.73
CA PRO A 53 -3.06 0.34 5.38
C PRO A 53 -1.97 -0.13 6.34
N VAL A 54 -2.17 -1.27 7.00
CA VAL A 54 -1.17 -1.82 7.92
C VAL A 54 0.07 -2.26 7.14
N PHE A 55 -0.13 -2.94 6.01
CA PHE A 55 0.98 -3.32 5.13
C PHE A 55 1.74 -2.08 4.66
N ALA A 56 1.02 -1.06 4.21
CA ALA A 56 1.65 0.17 3.74
C ALA A 56 2.49 0.83 4.83
N ASN A 57 1.96 0.87 6.04
CA ASN A 57 2.66 1.46 7.18
C ASN A 57 3.93 0.69 7.54
N VAL A 58 3.84 -0.64 7.64
CA VAL A 58 4.98 -1.49 7.97
C VAL A 58 6.05 -1.40 6.88
N LEU A 59 5.63 -1.36 5.62
CA LEU A 59 6.54 -1.30 4.47
C LEU A 59 7.01 0.12 4.17
N LYS A 60 6.60 1.10 4.97
CA LYS A 60 6.97 2.51 4.84
C LYS A 60 6.68 3.05 3.44
N THR A 61 5.50 2.72 2.95
CA THR A 61 5.02 3.18 1.66
C THR A 61 3.56 3.63 1.79
N ASN A 62 2.79 3.61 0.72
CA ASN A 62 1.40 4.04 0.73
C ASN A 62 0.54 3.00 0.01
N ILE A 63 -0.75 2.98 0.32
CA ILE A 63 -1.67 2.00 -0.26
C ILE A 63 -1.78 2.15 -1.77
N TYR A 64 -1.64 3.36 -2.29
CA TYR A 64 -1.78 3.63 -3.72
C TYR A 64 -0.64 3.02 -4.50
N TYR A 65 0.58 3.05 -3.96
CA TYR A 65 1.71 2.35 -4.55
C TYR A 65 1.46 0.84 -4.57
N LEU A 66 0.98 0.28 -3.47
CA LEU A 66 0.69 -1.16 -3.40
C LEU A 66 -0.40 -1.57 -4.38
N LEU A 67 -1.39 -0.71 -4.61
CA LEU A 67 -2.46 -0.95 -5.56
C LEU A 67 -2.07 -0.69 -7.01
N GLY A 68 -0.88 -0.16 -7.25
CA GLY A 68 -0.43 0.14 -8.61
C GLY A 68 -0.91 1.47 -9.15
N MET A 69 -1.44 2.34 -8.30
CA MET A 69 -1.98 3.64 -8.71
C MET A 69 -0.93 4.75 -8.78
N THR A 70 0.23 4.53 -8.20
CA THR A 70 1.35 5.45 -8.26
C THR A 70 2.65 4.66 -8.25
N GLU A 71 3.68 5.20 -8.89
CA GLU A 71 5.02 4.63 -8.86
C GLU A 71 5.84 5.15 -7.68
N ASN A 72 5.34 6.15 -6.97
CA ASN A 72 6.08 6.77 -5.86
C ASN A 72 5.87 5.99 -4.57
N ASP A 73 6.87 5.19 -4.21
CA ASP A 73 6.82 4.34 -3.03
C ASP A 73 7.33 5.03 -1.76
N SER A 74 7.84 6.25 -1.87
CA SER A 74 8.39 6.97 -0.72
C SER A 74 7.39 7.90 -0.04
N LEU A 75 6.24 8.15 -0.67
CA LEU A 75 5.21 8.99 -0.08
C LEU A 75 4.38 8.19 0.93
N THR A 76 3.93 8.86 1.98
CA THR A 76 2.94 8.28 2.89
C THR A 76 1.56 8.36 2.25
N ASP A 77 0.59 7.63 2.80
CA ASP A 77 -0.79 7.70 2.32
C ASP A 77 -1.31 9.13 2.39
N GLN A 78 -1.00 9.85 3.46
CA GLN A 78 -1.46 11.22 3.64
C GLN A 78 -0.87 12.14 2.58
N GLU A 79 0.40 11.95 2.22
CA GLU A 79 1.03 12.75 1.18
C GLU A 79 0.39 12.51 -0.18
N VAL A 80 0.07 11.25 -0.50
CA VAL A 80 -0.59 10.93 -1.76
C VAL A 80 -2.00 11.56 -1.80
N ILE A 81 -2.75 11.42 -0.70
CA ILE A 81 -4.08 12.01 -0.59
C ILE A 81 -4.02 13.53 -0.77
N SER A 82 -3.03 14.18 -0.17
CA SER A 82 -2.85 15.62 -0.30
C SER A 82 -2.63 16.06 -1.74
N LEU A 83 -1.83 15.29 -2.48
CA LEU A 83 -1.60 15.58 -3.90
C LEU A 83 -2.87 15.40 -4.71
N MET A 84 -3.63 14.35 -4.45
CA MET A 84 -4.90 14.10 -5.13
C MET A 84 -5.93 15.18 -4.80
N ASP A 85 -6.00 15.56 -3.52
CA ASP A 85 -6.93 16.60 -3.06
C ASP A 85 -6.64 17.94 -3.69
N GLN A 86 -5.37 18.29 -3.85
CA GLN A 86 -5.00 19.53 -4.51
C GLN A 86 -5.55 19.59 -5.92
N THR A 87 -5.39 18.52 -6.68
CA THR A 87 -5.91 18.44 -8.04
C THR A 87 -7.44 18.50 -8.04
N SER A 88 -8.07 17.72 -7.17
CA SER A 88 -9.52 17.70 -7.05
C SER A 88 -10.07 19.02 -6.56
N THR A 89 -9.40 19.65 -5.61
CA THR A 89 -9.79 20.93 -5.04
C THR A 89 -9.78 22.02 -6.11
N GLU A 90 -8.76 22.04 -6.95
CA GLU A 90 -8.70 23.00 -8.04
C GLU A 90 -9.90 22.86 -8.96
N SER A 91 -10.24 21.63 -9.33
CA SER A 91 -11.41 21.39 -10.18
C SER A 91 -12.70 21.84 -9.51
N ILE A 92 -12.84 21.53 -8.22
CA ILE A 92 -14.03 21.91 -7.45
C ILE A 92 -14.11 23.43 -7.29
N GLU A 93 -12.99 24.07 -7.00
CA GLU A 93 -12.94 25.51 -6.85
C GLU A 93 -13.36 26.22 -8.13
N ASN A 94 -12.86 25.73 -9.26
CA ASN A 94 -13.23 26.29 -10.55
C ASN A 94 -14.75 26.18 -10.79
N THR A 95 -15.32 25.03 -10.44
CA THR A 95 -16.75 24.80 -10.57
C THR A 95 -17.55 25.74 -9.67
N VAL A 96 -17.11 25.90 -8.44
CA VAL A 96 -17.77 26.78 -7.48
C VAL A 96 -17.66 28.22 -7.92
N SER A 97 -16.50 28.63 -8.42
CA SER A 97 -16.29 29.99 -8.93
C SER A 97 -17.23 30.28 -10.09
N ASP A 98 -17.43 29.31 -10.96
CA ASP A 98 -18.34 29.49 -12.10
C ASP A 98 -19.78 29.70 -11.64
N LYS A 99 -20.14 29.09 -10.52
CA LYS A 99 -21.49 29.24 -9.97
C LYS A 99 -21.69 30.54 -9.20
N ALA A 100 -20.60 31.05 -8.71
CA ALA A 100 -20.65 32.29 -7.95
C ALA A 100 -20.79 33.49 -8.86
#